data_e1109489886c13f8ef6dae07d81f1311
#
_entry.id   e1109489886c13f8ef6dae07d81f1311
#
_cell.length_a   1.000
_cell.length_b   1.000
_cell.length_c   1.000
_cell.angle_alpha   90.00
_cell.angle_beta   90.00
_cell.angle_gamma   90.00
#
_symmetry.space_group_name_H-M   'P 1'
#
loop_
_entity.id
_entity.type
_entity.pdbx_description
1 polymer ?
#
loop_
_entity_poly.entity_id
_entity_poly.type
_entity_poly.pdbx_seq_one_letter_code
_entity_poly.pdbx_strand_id
1 'polypeptide(L)'
;RVDNDTTVDDQCYDITDATLLVNLLPEFTLEDSYMACVDVNGTELIGPTVMLIDLPTDQYTFEWINPMGDLEAITAAHTPLMGGIYTGIATNILTGCRKQVTTEVIPSSPAIVEAVVTTLAFAEQHVIEANAVGSGDYEYRLDDGPWQLDGVFTDISPGEHTVTVRDLNGCGIGTKSVLVIDYPRFFTPNGDGYNDTWQIIGIDTRPLSTIYIFD
;
A
#
# COMPACT_ATOMS: atom_id res chain seq x y z
N ARG A 1 11.64 -1.11 -55.54
CA ARG A 1 11.94 -1.56 -56.86
C ARG A 1 12.32 -3.03 -56.77
N VAL A 2 11.55 -3.93 -57.40
CA VAL A 2 11.89 -5.34 -57.52
C VAL A 2 12.36 -5.51 -58.95
N ASP A 3 13.67 -5.68 -59.14
CA ASP A 3 14.21 -6.02 -60.45
C ASP A 3 14.14 -7.55 -60.57
N ASN A 4 13.44 -7.98 -61.58
CA ASN A 4 13.52 -9.38 -62.03
C ASN A 4 14.86 -9.59 -62.69
N ASP A 5 15.62 -10.64 -62.36
CA ASP A 5 16.89 -10.93 -63.00
C ASP A 5 16.68 -11.21 -64.47
N THR A 6 17.16 -10.31 -65.28
CA THR A 6 17.00 -10.36 -66.73
C THR A 6 18.20 -10.99 -67.39
N THR A 7 18.54 -12.20 -67.07
CA THR A 7 19.50 -12.99 -67.89
C THR A 7 18.83 -13.61 -69.13
N VAL A 8 17.56 -13.34 -69.34
CA VAL A 8 16.84 -13.75 -70.56
C VAL A 8 16.25 -12.50 -71.17
N ASP A 9 16.46 -12.31 -72.44
CA ASP A 9 16.01 -11.19 -73.28
C ASP A 9 14.46 -11.15 -73.39
N ASP A 10 13.80 -11.10 -72.24
CA ASP A 10 12.37 -10.92 -72.14
C ASP A 10 12.07 -9.53 -71.56
N GLN A 11 11.76 -8.64 -72.45
CA GLN A 11 11.57 -7.20 -72.22
C GLN A 11 10.23 -6.88 -71.56
N CYS A 12 9.52 -7.84 -71.02
CA CYS A 12 8.22 -7.59 -70.38
C CYS A 12 8.42 -7.44 -68.87
N TYR A 13 8.68 -6.23 -68.41
CA TYR A 13 8.54 -5.88 -66.99
C TYR A 13 7.52 -4.76 -66.84
N ASP A 14 6.71 -4.87 -65.81
CA ASP A 14 5.80 -3.81 -65.38
C ASP A 14 6.41 -3.12 -64.17
N ILE A 15 6.53 -1.81 -64.23
CA ILE A 15 6.97 -0.99 -63.08
C ILE A 15 5.74 -0.40 -62.46
N THR A 16 5.42 -0.88 -61.23
CA THR A 16 4.37 -0.29 -60.42
C THR A 16 5.01 0.52 -59.29
N ASP A 17 4.77 1.80 -59.31
CA ASP A 17 5.16 2.66 -58.17
C ASP A 17 4.13 2.47 -57.05
N ALA A 18 4.58 2.05 -55.88
CA ALA A 18 3.78 1.99 -54.67
C ALA A 18 4.22 3.12 -53.72
N THR A 19 3.27 3.96 -53.33
CA THR A 19 3.50 4.95 -52.27
C THR A 19 3.26 4.32 -50.89
N LEU A 20 4.31 4.20 -50.10
CA LEU A 20 4.23 3.77 -48.70
C LEU A 20 4.04 5.02 -47.84
N LEU A 21 2.88 5.14 -47.21
CA LEU A 21 2.63 6.14 -46.17
C LEU A 21 3.00 5.54 -44.80
N VAL A 22 3.99 6.13 -44.13
CA VAL A 22 4.39 5.75 -42.77
C VAL A 22 3.80 6.77 -41.80
N ASN A 23 2.90 6.33 -40.95
CA ASN A 23 2.32 7.15 -39.88
C ASN A 23 3.06 6.91 -38.56
N LEU A 24 3.18 7.94 -37.75
CA LEU A 24 3.78 7.86 -36.43
C LEU A 24 2.82 7.14 -35.45
N LEU A 25 3.40 6.40 -34.51
CA LEU A 25 2.66 5.84 -33.38
C LEU A 25 2.25 6.94 -32.40
N PRO A 26 1.16 6.76 -31.66
CA PRO A 26 0.86 7.65 -30.52
C PRO A 26 2.04 7.73 -29.55
N GLU A 27 2.35 8.94 -29.07
CA GLU A 27 3.42 9.13 -28.07
C GLU A 27 2.80 9.45 -26.73
N PHE A 28 2.85 8.49 -25.81
CA PHE A 28 2.48 8.65 -24.39
C PHE A 28 3.30 7.70 -23.52
N THR A 29 3.34 8.02 -22.24
CA THR A 29 3.95 7.20 -21.18
C THR A 29 2.96 7.06 -20.03
N LEU A 30 3.14 6.03 -19.23
CA LEU A 30 2.53 5.86 -17.92
C LEU A 30 3.65 5.81 -16.89
N GLU A 31 3.34 6.09 -15.63
CA GLU A 31 4.28 5.79 -14.53
C GLU A 31 4.55 4.29 -14.49
N ASP A 32 5.72 3.89 -14.01
CA ASP A 32 6.08 2.48 -13.89
C ASP A 32 5.11 1.74 -12.95
N SER A 33 4.66 2.43 -11.89
CA SER A 33 3.64 1.93 -10.97
C SER A 33 2.77 3.04 -10.38
N TYR A 34 1.57 2.68 -9.98
CA TYR A 34 0.61 3.50 -9.24
C TYR A 34 0.27 2.82 -7.92
N MET A 35 0.30 3.57 -6.81
CA MET A 35 -0.20 3.09 -5.52
C MET A 35 -1.72 3.24 -5.46
N ALA A 36 -2.41 2.19 -5.04
CA ALA A 36 -3.84 2.20 -4.82
C ALA A 36 -4.17 1.80 -3.38
N CYS A 37 -4.86 2.69 -2.65
CA CYS A 37 -5.32 2.34 -1.31
C CYS A 37 -6.47 1.35 -1.36
N VAL A 38 -6.33 0.26 -0.63
CA VAL A 38 -7.38 -0.74 -0.45
C VAL A 38 -7.88 -0.73 1.00
N ASP A 39 -9.01 -1.36 1.24
CA ASP A 39 -9.52 -1.57 2.59
C ASP A 39 -8.57 -2.45 3.42
N VAL A 40 -8.78 -2.50 4.72
CA VAL A 40 -7.98 -3.29 5.66
C VAL A 40 -7.92 -4.79 5.32
N ASN A 41 -8.87 -5.31 4.55
CA ASN A 41 -8.89 -6.69 4.08
C ASN A 41 -8.20 -6.86 2.71
N GLY A 42 -7.79 -5.76 2.07
CA GLY A 42 -7.15 -5.77 0.76
C GLY A 42 -8.11 -6.12 -0.39
N THR A 43 -9.42 -5.95 -0.20
CA THR A 43 -10.46 -6.42 -1.13
C THR A 43 -11.09 -5.31 -1.95
N GLU A 44 -11.19 -4.10 -1.41
CA GLU A 44 -11.84 -2.98 -2.06
C GLU A 44 -10.91 -1.76 -2.14
N LEU A 45 -10.88 -1.11 -3.30
CA LEU A 45 -10.18 0.17 -3.45
C LEU A 45 -10.96 1.26 -2.70
N ILE A 46 -10.28 1.97 -1.79
CA ILE A 46 -10.87 3.01 -0.94
C ILE A 46 -10.42 4.43 -1.31
N GLY A 47 -9.62 4.58 -2.35
CA GLY A 47 -9.12 5.88 -2.81
C GLY A 47 -8.94 5.93 -4.31
N PRO A 48 -9.18 7.09 -4.94
CA PRO A 48 -9.05 7.23 -6.37
C PRO A 48 -7.58 7.30 -6.76
N THR A 49 -7.05 6.19 -7.27
CA THR A 49 -5.85 6.24 -8.09
C THR A 49 -6.30 6.41 -9.53
N VAL A 50 -5.85 7.48 -10.17
CA VAL A 50 -6.23 7.77 -11.56
C VAL A 50 -5.01 7.58 -12.45
N MET A 51 -5.10 6.64 -13.38
CA MET A 51 -4.17 6.47 -14.49
C MET A 51 -4.64 7.35 -15.66
N LEU A 52 -3.73 8.04 -16.32
CA LEU A 52 -4.07 8.97 -17.43
C LEU A 52 -3.17 8.73 -18.62
N ILE A 53 -3.80 8.54 -19.79
CA ILE A 53 -3.14 8.68 -21.08
C ILE A 53 -3.34 10.12 -21.55
N ASP A 54 -2.28 10.93 -21.45
CA ASP A 54 -2.33 12.36 -21.79
C ASP A 54 -2.21 12.57 -23.30
N LEU A 55 -3.31 12.27 -24.00
CA LEU A 55 -3.47 12.51 -25.43
C LEU A 55 -4.84 13.13 -25.74
N PRO A 56 -4.97 13.95 -26.83
CA PRO A 56 -6.23 14.58 -27.19
C PRO A 56 -7.33 13.56 -27.52
N THR A 57 -8.48 13.69 -26.84
CA THR A 57 -9.61 12.75 -27.00
C THR A 57 -10.37 12.89 -28.33
N ASP A 58 -10.15 13.97 -29.07
CA ASP A 58 -10.69 14.18 -30.41
C ASP A 58 -9.84 13.54 -31.51
N GLN A 59 -8.62 13.11 -31.20
CA GLN A 59 -7.68 12.47 -32.13
C GLN A 59 -7.40 11.03 -31.82
N TYR A 60 -7.67 10.58 -30.59
CA TYR A 60 -7.35 9.23 -30.13
C TYR A 60 -8.53 8.58 -29.42
N THR A 61 -8.64 7.27 -29.59
CA THR A 61 -9.46 6.40 -28.74
C THR A 61 -8.56 5.67 -27.76
N PHE A 62 -9.13 5.27 -26.61
CA PHE A 62 -8.42 4.67 -25.51
C PHE A 62 -9.05 3.35 -25.10
N GLU A 63 -8.21 2.44 -24.63
CA GLU A 63 -8.63 1.17 -24.03
C GLU A 63 -7.73 0.89 -22.82
N TRP A 64 -8.33 0.44 -21.72
CA TRP A 64 -7.63 -0.07 -20.56
C TRP A 64 -7.95 -1.53 -20.38
N ILE A 65 -6.91 -2.35 -20.42
CA ILE A 65 -7.00 -3.79 -20.19
C ILE A 65 -6.55 -4.07 -18.76
N ASN A 66 -7.39 -4.75 -17.99
CA ASN A 66 -7.13 -5.08 -16.60
C ASN A 66 -6.16 -6.28 -16.47
N PRO A 67 -5.70 -6.64 -15.24
CA PRO A 67 -4.79 -7.76 -15.00
C PRO A 67 -5.34 -9.13 -15.43
N MET A 68 -6.65 -9.28 -15.61
CA MET A 68 -7.27 -10.51 -16.13
C MET A 68 -7.30 -10.57 -17.65
N GLY A 69 -6.93 -9.48 -18.34
CA GLY A 69 -6.96 -9.39 -19.79
C GLY A 69 -8.28 -8.88 -20.37
N ASP A 70 -9.19 -8.39 -19.50
CA ASP A 70 -10.48 -7.87 -19.91
C ASP A 70 -10.42 -6.36 -20.16
N LEU A 71 -11.24 -5.88 -21.11
CA LEU A 71 -11.45 -4.45 -21.33
C LEU A 71 -12.25 -3.86 -20.16
N GLU A 72 -11.64 -2.94 -19.42
CA GLU A 72 -12.24 -2.32 -18.23
C GLU A 72 -12.74 -0.90 -18.49
N ALA A 73 -12.05 -0.12 -19.34
CA ALA A 73 -12.47 1.24 -19.68
C ALA A 73 -12.02 1.65 -21.11
N ILE A 74 -12.73 2.68 -21.65
CA ILE A 74 -12.45 3.27 -22.97
C ILE A 74 -12.21 4.78 -22.90
N THR A 75 -11.79 5.27 -21.75
CA THR A 75 -11.58 6.69 -21.47
C THR A 75 -10.09 6.99 -21.35
N ALA A 76 -9.68 8.25 -21.59
CA ALA A 76 -8.28 8.69 -21.42
C ALA A 76 -7.80 8.51 -19.96
N ALA A 77 -8.68 8.82 -19.01
CA ALA A 77 -8.44 8.60 -17.58
C ALA A 77 -9.18 7.34 -17.10
N HIS A 78 -8.54 6.56 -16.25
CA HIS A 78 -9.11 5.35 -15.67
C HIS A 78 -8.75 5.19 -14.20
N THR A 79 -9.73 4.78 -13.40
CA THR A 79 -9.53 4.37 -12.00
C THR A 79 -9.54 2.86 -11.94
N PRO A 80 -8.42 2.20 -11.60
CA PRO A 80 -8.34 0.75 -11.57
C PRO A 80 -9.26 0.16 -10.50
N LEU A 81 -9.79 -1.04 -10.75
CA LEU A 81 -10.67 -1.74 -9.81
C LEU A 81 -9.92 -2.77 -8.94
N MET A 82 -8.69 -3.12 -9.31
CA MET A 82 -7.87 -4.09 -8.59
C MET A 82 -6.38 -3.80 -8.75
N GLY A 83 -5.55 -4.43 -7.91
CA GLY A 83 -4.10 -4.43 -8.10
C GLY A 83 -3.64 -5.34 -9.24
N GLY A 84 -2.46 -5.05 -9.81
CA GLY A 84 -1.81 -5.84 -10.84
C GLY A 84 -1.44 -5.03 -12.09
N ILE A 85 -1.07 -5.73 -13.17
CA ILE A 85 -0.57 -5.10 -14.40
C ILE A 85 -1.72 -4.69 -15.30
N TYR A 86 -1.80 -3.39 -15.57
CA TYR A 86 -2.72 -2.79 -16.53
C TYR A 86 -2.01 -2.47 -17.84
N THR A 87 -2.76 -2.51 -18.94
CA THR A 87 -2.29 -2.07 -20.27
C THR A 87 -3.15 -0.91 -20.72
N GLY A 88 -2.55 0.27 -20.85
CA GLY A 88 -3.16 1.42 -21.50
C GLY A 88 -2.86 1.41 -23.00
N ILE A 89 -3.86 1.65 -23.82
CA ILE A 89 -3.78 1.62 -25.26
C ILE A 89 -4.35 2.91 -25.83
N ALA A 90 -3.62 3.53 -26.77
CA ALA A 90 -4.12 4.64 -27.55
C ALA A 90 -4.08 4.30 -29.04
N THR A 91 -5.17 4.62 -29.74
CA THR A 91 -5.29 4.41 -31.19
C THR A 91 -5.63 5.75 -31.86
N ASN A 92 -4.83 6.17 -32.83
CA ASN A 92 -5.12 7.36 -33.61
C ASN A 92 -6.32 7.12 -34.54
N ILE A 93 -7.33 7.98 -34.45
CA ILE A 93 -8.62 7.81 -35.15
C ILE A 93 -8.45 7.90 -36.67
N LEU A 94 -7.54 8.75 -37.16
CA LEU A 94 -7.36 8.96 -38.62
C LEU A 94 -6.48 7.89 -39.25
N THR A 95 -5.42 7.47 -38.56
CA THR A 95 -4.40 6.58 -39.13
C THR A 95 -4.56 5.13 -38.71
N GLY A 96 -5.30 4.84 -37.64
CA GLY A 96 -5.40 3.52 -37.03
C GLY A 96 -4.12 3.07 -36.31
N CYS A 97 -3.09 3.90 -36.24
CA CYS A 97 -1.85 3.58 -35.53
C CYS A 97 -2.10 3.44 -34.03
N ARG A 98 -1.61 2.35 -33.45
CA ARG A 98 -1.87 1.95 -32.05
C ARG A 98 -0.57 1.78 -31.29
N LYS A 99 -0.52 2.30 -30.05
CA LYS A 99 0.53 2.03 -29.07
C LYS A 99 -0.08 1.52 -27.79
N GLN A 100 0.63 0.61 -27.13
CA GLN A 100 0.29 0.13 -25.80
C GLN A 100 1.46 0.33 -24.84
N VAL A 101 1.14 0.63 -23.59
CA VAL A 101 2.08 0.80 -22.48
C VAL A 101 1.50 0.07 -21.28
N THR A 102 2.34 -0.64 -20.54
CA THR A 102 1.93 -1.34 -19.31
C THR A 102 2.37 -0.54 -18.09
N THR A 103 1.61 -0.66 -17.02
CA THR A 103 1.91 -0.14 -15.70
C THR A 103 1.42 -1.11 -14.63
N GLU A 104 1.99 -1.04 -13.42
CA GLU A 104 1.56 -1.85 -12.29
C GLU A 104 0.74 -1.01 -11.31
N VAL A 105 -0.38 -1.54 -10.84
CA VAL A 105 -1.15 -0.99 -9.72
C VAL A 105 -0.81 -1.80 -8.48
N ILE A 106 -0.14 -1.17 -7.51
CA ILE A 106 0.31 -1.79 -6.27
C ILE A 106 -0.68 -1.45 -5.17
N PRO A 107 -1.38 -2.43 -4.59
CA PRO A 107 -2.30 -2.17 -3.48
C PRO A 107 -1.52 -1.92 -2.19
N SER A 108 -1.97 -0.93 -1.42
CA SER A 108 -1.53 -0.67 -0.05
C SER A 108 -2.73 -0.51 0.87
N SER A 109 -2.64 -0.94 2.12
CA SER A 109 -3.77 -0.93 3.06
C SER A 109 -3.38 -0.37 4.43
N PRO A 110 -4.36 0.13 5.22
CA PRO A 110 -4.16 0.29 6.65
C PRO A 110 -3.77 -1.04 7.30
N ALA A 111 -2.99 -0.99 8.38
CA ALA A 111 -2.62 -2.18 9.13
C ALA A 111 -3.75 -2.69 10.02
N ILE A 112 -3.94 -4.01 10.07
CA ILE A 112 -4.51 -4.67 11.24
C ILE A 112 -3.37 -4.79 12.25
N VAL A 113 -3.50 -4.14 13.43
CA VAL A 113 -2.44 -4.09 14.43
C VAL A 113 -2.66 -5.19 15.46
N GLU A 114 -1.69 -6.06 15.60
CA GLU A 114 -1.55 -6.98 16.70
C GLU A 114 -0.46 -6.45 17.64
N ALA A 115 -0.73 -6.39 18.94
CA ALA A 115 0.25 -5.98 19.92
C ALA A 115 0.04 -6.71 21.25
N VAL A 116 1.14 -7.12 21.86
CA VAL A 116 1.14 -7.89 23.12
C VAL A 116 2.29 -7.45 24.01
N VAL A 117 2.09 -7.55 25.33
CA VAL A 117 3.16 -7.47 26.31
C VAL A 117 3.84 -8.83 26.35
N THR A 118 5.11 -8.93 26.01
CA THR A 118 5.86 -10.19 25.94
C THR A 118 6.54 -10.57 27.24
N THR A 119 6.66 -9.62 28.17
CA THR A 119 7.20 -9.83 29.51
C THR A 119 6.12 -10.26 30.51
N LEU A 120 6.53 -10.97 31.53
CA LEU A 120 5.63 -11.31 32.65
C LEU A 120 5.23 -10.06 33.42
N ALA A 121 4.04 -10.11 34.06
CA ALA A 121 3.66 -9.12 35.04
C ALA A 121 4.73 -9.05 36.16
N PHE A 122 5.01 -7.84 36.65
CA PHE A 122 6.02 -7.57 37.69
C PHE A 122 7.48 -7.79 37.26
N ALA A 123 7.75 -7.83 35.96
CA ALA A 123 9.12 -7.84 35.44
C ALA A 123 9.83 -6.51 35.77
N GLU A 124 11.16 -6.51 35.79
CA GLU A 124 11.94 -5.29 36.00
C GLU A 124 11.83 -4.32 34.82
N GLN A 125 11.69 -4.86 33.62
CA GLN A 125 11.52 -4.11 32.39
C GLN A 125 10.40 -4.76 31.57
N HIS A 126 9.55 -3.93 31.01
CA HIS A 126 8.48 -4.40 30.15
C HIS A 126 8.78 -4.15 28.68
N VAL A 127 8.31 -5.09 27.86
CA VAL A 127 8.45 -5.07 26.41
C VAL A 127 7.07 -5.26 25.79
N ILE A 128 6.75 -4.40 24.84
CA ILE A 128 5.60 -4.56 23.95
C ILE A 128 6.13 -4.93 22.58
N GLU A 129 5.60 -5.99 22.01
CA GLU A 129 5.84 -6.37 20.61
C GLU A 129 4.56 -6.19 19.81
N ALA A 130 4.68 -5.51 18.68
CA ALA A 130 3.60 -5.24 17.75
C ALA A 130 3.93 -5.76 16.35
N ASN A 131 2.91 -6.22 15.67
CA ASN A 131 2.98 -6.67 14.30
C ASN A 131 1.84 -6.02 13.49
N ALA A 132 2.15 -5.64 12.25
CA ALA A 132 1.20 -5.10 11.29
C ALA A 132 0.88 -6.15 10.24
N VAL A 133 -0.41 -6.39 10.02
CA VAL A 133 -0.90 -7.30 8.98
C VAL A 133 -1.65 -6.48 7.94
N GLY A 134 -1.26 -6.61 6.67
CA GLY A 134 -1.83 -5.89 5.53
C GLY A 134 -0.88 -5.89 4.35
N SER A 135 -1.23 -5.16 3.29
CA SER A 135 -0.45 -5.04 2.05
C SER A 135 0.39 -3.76 1.97
N GLY A 136 0.51 -2.99 3.07
CA GLY A 136 1.27 -1.74 3.13
C GLY A 136 2.70 -1.92 3.61
N ASP A 137 3.45 -0.81 3.57
CA ASP A 137 4.73 -0.63 4.23
C ASP A 137 4.50 0.16 5.52
N TYR A 138 4.94 -0.38 6.65
CA TYR A 138 4.48 0.12 7.94
C TYR A 138 5.59 0.67 8.82
N GLU A 139 5.25 1.69 9.60
CA GLU A 139 6.02 2.14 10.75
C GLU A 139 5.13 2.24 12.00
N TYR A 140 5.77 2.13 13.16
CA TYR A 140 5.14 1.93 14.45
C TYR A 140 5.44 3.07 15.39
N ARG A 141 4.51 3.35 16.29
CA ARG A 141 4.67 4.32 17.36
C ARG A 141 3.95 3.85 18.62
N LEU A 142 4.60 3.97 19.76
CA LEU A 142 3.95 3.77 21.05
C LEU A 142 3.54 5.13 21.62
N ASP A 143 2.29 5.27 21.99
CA ASP A 143 1.70 6.51 22.50
C ASP A 143 2.05 7.71 21.60
N ASP A 144 2.60 8.78 22.17
CA ASP A 144 3.08 9.97 21.45
C ASP A 144 4.59 9.96 21.19
N GLY A 145 5.24 8.81 21.31
CA GLY A 145 6.67 8.64 21.05
C GLY A 145 7.08 8.80 19.57
N PRO A 146 8.35 8.60 19.25
CA PRO A 146 8.84 8.65 17.87
C PRO A 146 8.32 7.48 17.03
N TRP A 147 8.26 7.70 15.73
CA TRP A 147 8.01 6.63 14.75
C TRP A 147 9.27 5.78 14.55
N GLN A 148 9.10 4.46 14.41
CA GLN A 148 10.17 3.50 14.15
C GLN A 148 9.70 2.41 13.18
N LEU A 149 10.65 1.74 12.51
CA LEU A 149 10.34 0.73 11.50
C LEU A 149 10.06 -0.66 12.09
N ASP A 150 10.47 -0.89 13.33
CA ASP A 150 10.16 -2.14 14.03
C ASP A 150 9.08 -1.94 15.08
N GLY A 151 8.39 -3.02 15.42
CA GLY A 151 7.30 -3.01 16.40
C GLY A 151 7.72 -3.34 17.83
N VAL A 152 9.02 -3.24 18.18
CA VAL A 152 9.52 -3.60 19.50
C VAL A 152 9.74 -2.35 20.35
N PHE A 153 9.04 -2.29 21.49
CA PHE A 153 9.15 -1.17 22.43
C PHE A 153 9.64 -1.72 23.78
N THR A 154 10.73 -1.15 24.27
CA THR A 154 11.39 -1.55 25.51
C THR A 154 11.24 -0.48 26.60
N ASP A 155 11.50 -0.87 27.84
CA ASP A 155 11.47 0.03 29.02
C ASP A 155 10.10 0.71 29.21
N ILE A 156 9.03 -0.06 29.02
CA ILE A 156 7.67 0.43 29.06
C ILE A 156 7.20 0.57 30.50
N SER A 157 6.59 1.71 30.81
CA SER A 157 6.01 1.96 32.14
C SER A 157 4.75 1.09 32.35
N PRO A 158 4.36 0.86 33.62
CA PRO A 158 3.06 0.26 33.89
C PRO A 158 1.90 1.14 33.46
N GLY A 159 0.84 0.53 32.94
CA GLY A 159 -0.36 1.23 32.54
C GLY A 159 -0.87 0.83 31.16
N GLU A 160 -1.86 1.57 30.70
CA GLU A 160 -2.41 1.39 29.33
C GLU A 160 -1.57 2.18 28.35
N HIS A 161 -1.22 1.50 27.24
CA HIS A 161 -0.44 2.05 26.13
C HIS A 161 -1.15 1.81 24.82
N THR A 162 -0.94 2.67 23.84
CA THR A 162 -1.51 2.53 22.50
C THR A 162 -0.40 2.41 21.48
N VAL A 163 -0.35 1.27 20.79
CA VAL A 163 0.47 1.11 19.59
C VAL A 163 -0.31 1.68 18.41
N THR A 164 0.30 2.59 17.69
CA THR A 164 -0.19 3.16 16.43
C THR A 164 0.71 2.71 15.29
N VAL A 165 0.11 2.24 14.22
CA VAL A 165 0.81 1.82 13.01
C VAL A 165 0.26 2.61 11.85
N ARG A 166 1.12 3.23 11.05
CA ARG A 166 0.71 3.92 9.82
C ARG A 166 1.36 3.28 8.59
N ASP A 167 0.61 3.28 7.52
CA ASP A 167 1.12 2.93 6.21
C ASP A 167 1.95 4.08 5.63
N LEU A 168 3.17 3.80 5.19
CA LEU A 168 4.09 4.77 4.60
C LEU A 168 3.60 5.30 3.23
N ASN A 169 2.74 4.53 2.55
CA ASN A 169 2.10 4.94 1.30
C ASN A 169 0.87 5.83 1.52
N GLY A 170 0.52 6.12 2.80
CA GLY A 170 -0.54 7.04 3.15
C GLY A 170 -1.95 6.44 3.13
N CYS A 171 -2.09 5.12 3.05
CA CYS A 171 -3.39 4.45 2.95
C CYS A 171 -4.11 4.29 4.29
N GLY A 172 -3.52 4.70 5.41
CA GLY A 172 -4.23 4.81 6.67
C GLY A 172 -3.42 4.43 7.90
N ILE A 173 -4.15 4.35 9.02
CA ILE A 173 -3.60 4.12 10.35
C ILE A 173 -4.41 3.02 11.04
N GLY A 174 -3.70 2.10 11.72
CA GLY A 174 -4.28 1.14 12.65
C GLY A 174 -3.81 1.40 14.08
N THR A 175 -4.59 1.02 15.07
CA THR A 175 -4.23 1.16 16.49
C THR A 175 -4.56 -0.08 17.30
N LYS A 176 -3.82 -0.29 18.39
CA LYS A 176 -4.08 -1.36 19.36
C LYS A 176 -3.68 -0.91 20.75
N SER A 177 -4.61 -1.00 21.70
CA SER A 177 -4.30 -0.80 23.12
C SER A 177 -3.77 -2.09 23.75
N VAL A 178 -2.77 -1.94 24.60
CA VAL A 178 -2.16 -2.96 25.45
C VAL A 178 -2.01 -2.47 26.87
N LEU A 179 -2.17 -3.37 27.85
CA LEU A 179 -2.08 -3.05 29.25
C LEU A 179 -0.86 -3.75 29.87
N VAL A 180 0.06 -2.95 30.38
CA VAL A 180 1.22 -3.43 31.18
C VAL A 180 0.83 -3.49 32.64
N ILE A 181 0.76 -4.71 33.20
CA ILE A 181 0.41 -4.97 34.59
C ILE A 181 1.67 -4.97 35.43
N ASP A 182 1.77 -4.02 36.38
CA ASP A 182 2.87 -3.95 37.33
C ASP A 182 2.42 -3.19 38.59
N TYR A 183 3.32 -3.03 39.55
CA TYR A 183 3.10 -2.29 40.78
C TYR A 183 4.12 -1.14 40.94
N PRO A 184 3.77 -0.04 41.64
CA PRO A 184 4.72 1.00 41.93
C PRO A 184 5.80 0.48 42.91
N ARG A 185 7.09 0.75 42.59
CA ARG A 185 8.24 0.27 43.36
C ARG A 185 8.32 0.90 44.77
N PHE A 186 7.62 1.99 45.00
CA PHE A 186 7.53 2.69 46.30
C PHE A 186 6.18 3.39 46.39
N PHE A 187 5.78 3.69 47.62
CA PHE A 187 4.67 4.57 47.95
C PHE A 187 5.00 5.41 49.15
N THR A 188 4.37 6.60 49.23
CA THR A 188 4.67 7.63 50.24
C THR A 188 3.36 8.12 50.88
N PRO A 189 2.84 7.45 51.90
CA PRO A 189 1.54 7.77 52.49
C PRO A 189 1.62 9.04 53.35
N ASN A 190 1.76 10.20 52.73
CA ASN A 190 1.86 11.50 53.40
C ASN A 190 0.61 12.37 53.22
N GLY A 191 -0.39 11.91 52.47
CA GLY A 191 -1.65 12.60 52.28
C GLY A 191 -1.62 13.74 51.25
N ASP A 192 -0.59 13.80 50.40
CA ASP A 192 -0.46 14.83 49.37
C ASP A 192 -1.19 14.49 48.05
N GLY A 193 -1.75 13.26 47.95
CA GLY A 193 -2.45 12.77 46.79
C GLY A 193 -1.58 12.05 45.74
N TYR A 194 -0.25 11.98 45.97
CA TYR A 194 0.70 11.31 45.09
C TYR A 194 1.34 10.12 45.78
N ASN A 195 1.22 8.92 45.15
CA ASN A 195 1.79 7.68 45.69
C ASN A 195 1.38 7.36 47.15
N ASP A 196 0.25 7.88 47.63
CA ASP A 196 -0.25 7.64 48.99
C ASP A 196 -0.69 6.20 49.22
N THR A 197 -1.03 5.49 48.17
CA THR A 197 -1.48 4.10 48.22
C THR A 197 -0.65 3.23 47.31
N TRP A 198 -0.43 1.99 47.72
CA TRP A 198 0.16 0.98 46.89
C TRP A 198 -0.95 0.21 46.16
N GLN A 199 -0.91 0.23 44.83
CA GLN A 199 -1.93 -0.40 43.99
C GLN A 199 -1.27 -1.07 42.78
N ILE A 200 -1.70 -2.30 42.46
CA ILE A 200 -1.27 -2.97 41.23
C ILE A 200 -2.06 -2.40 40.08
N ILE A 201 -1.33 -1.86 39.10
CA ILE A 201 -1.91 -1.27 37.89
C ILE A 201 -2.48 -2.39 37.03
N GLY A 202 -3.72 -2.25 36.60
CA GLY A 202 -4.39 -3.19 35.71
C GLY A 202 -4.92 -4.48 36.36
N ILE A 203 -4.87 -4.60 37.71
CA ILE A 203 -5.35 -5.82 38.41
C ILE A 203 -6.86 -6.02 38.27
N ASP A 204 -7.61 -4.96 38.11
CA ASP A 204 -9.07 -4.95 37.87
C ASP A 204 -9.48 -5.70 36.61
N THR A 205 -8.58 -5.81 35.62
CA THR A 205 -8.79 -6.62 34.43
C THR A 205 -8.63 -8.13 34.68
N ARG A 206 -8.15 -8.52 35.88
CA ARG A 206 -7.89 -9.90 36.31
C ARG A 206 -8.66 -10.26 37.58
N PRO A 207 -10.01 -10.28 37.58
CA PRO A 207 -10.85 -10.36 38.81
C PRO A 207 -10.67 -11.67 39.60
N LEU A 208 -10.07 -12.69 39.02
CA LEU A 208 -9.80 -13.98 39.67
C LEU A 208 -8.35 -14.16 40.14
N SER A 209 -7.55 -13.07 40.07
CA SER A 209 -6.16 -13.15 40.53
C SER A 209 -6.06 -13.10 42.05
N THR A 210 -5.19 -13.92 42.62
CA THR A 210 -4.83 -13.89 44.04
C THR A 210 -3.39 -13.42 44.18
N ILE A 211 -3.19 -12.43 45.06
CA ILE A 211 -1.88 -11.85 45.33
C ILE A 211 -1.42 -12.28 46.69
N TYR A 212 -0.20 -12.77 46.77
CA TYR A 212 0.46 -13.12 48.03
C TYR A 212 1.61 -12.11 48.24
N ILE A 213 1.65 -11.49 49.43
CA ILE A 213 2.75 -10.62 49.84
C ILE A 213 3.51 -11.37 50.96
N PHE A 214 4.81 -11.50 50.79
CA PHE A 214 5.69 -12.14 51.72
C PHE A 214 6.66 -11.11 52.28
N ASP A 215 6.96 -11.14 53.59
CA ASP A 215 7.96 -10.36 54.33
C ASP A 215 9.33 -11.05 54.37
#